data_906ba2ae09e2c066876258f977ddf453
#
_entry.id   906ba2ae09e2c066876258f977ddf453
#
_cell.length_a   1.000
_cell.length_b   1.000
_cell.length_c   1.000
_cell.angle_alpha   90.00
_cell.angle_beta   90.00
_cell.angle_gamma   90.00
#
_symmetry.space_group_name_H-M   'P 1'
#
loop_
_entity.id
_entity.type
_entity.pdbx_description
1 polymer ?
#
loop_
_entity_poly.entity_id
_entity_poly.type
_entity_poly.pdbx_seq_one_letter_code
_entity_poly.pdbx_strand_id
1 'polypeptide(L)'
;MSYFCASHPPSQRCHTLYGIQAWQKAVSDTFFTLDIHSAPSPDFRGALCTATTGRLSISHLRAGPACYQRTTSHLQHCTEESFLITLPLSHTVTFRQLQRHATCHRGHFLLEMSHEPYAFSTTQTSELIVVKVPQEALRPLLRHPERYCAVDFDGRTGIGRLFRQHALNTARLLHLLDPGDAALLERQLLELFAHTVEQDNRILTAHDSAIRAAHLLRIERYAQAHLHRHHIFRDTGTSFSSWLQTRRLLAAHQQLTQKRFIGTLTQLAYSLGFTDPSHFSRAYRRHYGESPRDTLKKRPPGP
;
A
#
# COMPACT_ATOMS: atom_id res chain seq x y z
N MET A 1 -8.33 9.30 29.37
CA MET A 1 -9.76 8.97 29.23
C MET A 1 -9.86 7.91 28.14
N SER A 2 -10.38 6.74 28.44
CA SER A 2 -10.55 5.63 27.48
C SER A 2 -11.68 6.01 26.51
N TYR A 3 -11.42 5.93 25.22
CA TYR A 3 -12.41 6.23 24.18
C TYR A 3 -13.55 5.20 24.10
N PHE A 4 -13.43 4.08 24.81
CA PHE A 4 -14.41 3.00 24.83
C PHE A 4 -15.59 3.19 25.78
N CYS A 5 -15.71 4.33 26.44
CA CYS A 5 -16.77 4.56 27.42
C CYS A 5 -17.77 5.62 26.94
N ALA A 6 -18.80 5.20 26.22
CA ALA A 6 -20.13 5.82 26.18
C ALA A 6 -21.05 4.97 25.30
N SER A 7 -22.32 4.88 25.62
CA SER A 7 -23.40 4.24 24.89
C SER A 7 -23.30 4.44 23.37
N HIS A 8 -23.00 3.37 22.65
CA HIS A 8 -22.85 3.39 21.21
C HIS A 8 -24.23 3.21 20.55
N PRO A 9 -24.54 4.02 19.55
CA PRO A 9 -25.79 3.87 18.81
C PRO A 9 -25.74 2.64 17.85
N PRO A 10 -26.88 2.16 17.37
CA PRO A 10 -27.00 0.92 16.60
C PRO A 10 -26.25 0.89 15.24
N SER A 11 -25.76 2.03 14.76
CA SER A 11 -24.96 2.11 13.51
C SER A 11 -23.48 1.72 13.68
N GLN A 12 -22.98 1.60 14.90
CA GLN A 12 -21.62 1.13 15.19
C GLN A 12 -21.64 -0.34 15.62
N ARG A 13 -20.91 -1.19 14.87
CA ARG A 13 -20.65 -2.55 15.30
C ARG A 13 -19.48 -2.53 16.30
N CYS A 14 -19.79 -2.63 17.58
CA CYS A 14 -18.81 -2.70 18.66
C CYS A 14 -18.81 -4.10 19.26
N HIS A 15 -17.65 -4.73 19.32
CA HIS A 15 -17.46 -6.06 19.84
C HIS A 15 -16.35 -6.07 20.89
N THR A 16 -16.66 -6.57 22.09
CA THR A 16 -15.62 -6.99 23.04
C THR A 16 -15.42 -8.48 22.90
N LEU A 17 -14.19 -8.89 22.67
CA LEU A 17 -13.81 -10.25 22.30
C LEU A 17 -12.81 -10.80 23.30
N TYR A 18 -12.98 -12.06 23.63
CA TYR A 18 -12.12 -12.80 24.55
C TYR A 18 -11.43 -13.93 23.77
N GLY A 19 -10.12 -14.02 23.96
CA GLY A 19 -9.28 -14.99 23.27
C GLY A 19 -8.84 -14.56 21.88
N ILE A 20 -7.66 -15.05 21.51
CA ILE A 20 -6.98 -14.65 20.27
C ILE A 20 -7.72 -15.09 19.01
N GLN A 21 -8.39 -16.25 19.03
CA GLN A 21 -9.12 -16.77 17.88
C GLN A 21 -10.36 -15.92 17.55
N ALA A 22 -11.13 -15.52 18.57
CA ALA A 22 -12.27 -14.62 18.39
C ALA A 22 -11.81 -13.26 17.88
N TRP A 23 -10.67 -12.76 18.38
CA TRP A 23 -10.05 -11.54 17.91
C TRP A 23 -9.62 -11.64 16.46
N GLN A 24 -8.89 -12.70 16.08
CA GLN A 24 -8.45 -12.92 14.70
C GLN A 24 -9.63 -12.98 13.73
N LYS A 25 -10.71 -13.69 14.10
CA LYS A 25 -11.92 -13.75 13.29
C LYS A 25 -12.51 -12.37 13.07
N ALA A 26 -12.72 -11.59 14.13
CA ALA A 26 -13.32 -10.26 14.03
C ALA A 26 -12.47 -9.27 13.21
N VAL A 27 -11.15 -9.29 13.37
CA VAL A 27 -10.22 -8.48 12.58
C VAL A 27 -10.25 -8.91 11.11
N SER A 28 -10.24 -10.22 10.84
CA SER A 28 -10.33 -10.75 9.47
C SER A 28 -11.64 -10.40 8.78
N ASP A 29 -12.76 -10.47 9.49
CA ASP A 29 -14.09 -10.10 8.97
C ASP A 29 -14.19 -8.59 8.70
N THR A 30 -13.45 -7.76 9.45
CA THR A 30 -13.49 -6.29 9.32
C THR A 30 -12.55 -5.77 8.24
N PHE A 31 -11.35 -6.32 8.15
CA PHE A 31 -10.33 -5.82 7.23
C PHE A 31 -10.10 -6.79 6.07
N PHE A 32 -9.49 -7.91 6.35
CA PHE A 32 -9.15 -9.00 5.43
C PHE A 32 -8.46 -10.14 6.19
N THR A 33 -8.39 -11.31 5.58
CA THR A 33 -7.75 -12.50 6.17
C THR A 33 -6.27 -12.28 6.48
N LEU A 34 -5.87 -12.57 7.73
CA LEU A 34 -4.50 -12.50 8.21
C LEU A 34 -4.35 -13.43 9.45
N ASP A 35 -3.11 -13.74 9.81
CA ASP A 35 -2.80 -14.45 11.04
C ASP A 35 -2.51 -13.48 12.18
N ILE A 36 -2.99 -13.80 13.39
CA ILE A 36 -2.69 -13.04 14.60
C ILE A 36 -2.08 -13.96 15.64
N HIS A 37 -0.88 -13.62 16.07
CA HIS A 37 -0.14 -14.34 17.10
C HIS A 37 0.03 -13.45 18.34
N SER A 38 -0.20 -13.99 19.51
CA SER A 38 0.10 -13.36 20.79
C SER A 38 0.87 -14.35 21.65
N ALA A 39 1.58 -13.86 22.67
CA ALA A 39 2.04 -14.74 23.71
C ALA A 39 0.86 -15.51 24.32
N PRO A 40 1.01 -16.79 24.69
CA PRO A 40 -0.05 -17.54 25.34
C PRO A 40 -0.56 -16.79 26.57
N SER A 41 -1.79 -16.31 26.51
CA SER A 41 -2.46 -15.63 27.62
C SER A 41 -3.92 -16.03 27.63
N PRO A 42 -4.41 -16.64 28.69
CA PRO A 42 -5.83 -16.94 28.83
C PRO A 42 -6.70 -15.68 28.88
N ASP A 43 -6.10 -14.55 29.20
CA ASP A 43 -6.78 -13.27 29.39
C ASP A 43 -6.67 -12.34 28.19
N PHE A 44 -6.37 -12.84 26.99
CA PHE A 44 -6.34 -11.97 25.80
C PHE A 44 -7.71 -11.31 25.60
N ARG A 45 -7.71 -10.00 25.53
CA ARG A 45 -8.92 -9.18 25.31
C ARG A 45 -8.71 -8.23 24.16
N GLY A 46 -9.69 -8.15 23.29
CA GLY A 46 -9.76 -7.18 22.21
C GLY A 46 -11.12 -6.48 22.21
N ALA A 47 -11.13 -5.22 21.79
CA ALA A 47 -12.35 -4.48 21.52
C ALA A 47 -12.20 -3.82 20.15
N LEU A 48 -13.22 -3.95 19.31
CA LEU A 48 -13.28 -3.45 17.94
C LEU A 48 -14.62 -2.78 17.71
N CYS A 49 -14.57 -1.50 17.33
CA CYS A 49 -15.72 -0.74 16.87
C CYS A 49 -15.44 -0.29 15.44
N THR A 50 -16.37 -0.54 14.53
CA THR A 50 -16.24 -0.14 13.12
C THR A 50 -17.49 0.61 12.67
N ALA A 51 -17.26 1.68 11.92
CA ALA A 51 -18.31 2.41 11.22
C ALA A 51 -17.83 2.78 9.81
N THR A 52 -18.77 2.95 8.88
CA THR A 52 -18.50 3.32 7.50
C THR A 52 -18.94 4.75 7.22
N THR A 53 -18.18 5.47 6.40
CA THR A 53 -18.53 6.79 5.89
C THR A 53 -18.16 6.89 4.42
N GLY A 54 -19.16 7.04 3.56
CA GLY A 54 -18.96 6.94 2.11
C GLY A 54 -18.32 5.61 1.74
N ARG A 55 -17.12 5.66 1.14
CA ARG A 55 -16.33 4.47 0.77
C ARG A 55 -15.34 4.05 1.86
N LEU A 56 -15.13 4.86 2.89
CA LEU A 56 -14.18 4.58 3.97
C LEU A 56 -14.81 3.74 5.07
N SER A 57 -13.99 2.92 5.71
CA SER A 57 -14.31 2.27 6.97
C SER A 57 -13.33 2.75 8.03
N ILE A 58 -13.85 3.24 9.14
CA ILE A 58 -13.04 3.70 10.27
C ILE A 58 -13.27 2.74 11.44
N SER A 59 -12.19 2.16 11.91
CA SER A 59 -12.20 1.20 13.00
C SER A 59 -11.41 1.73 14.19
N HIS A 60 -11.97 1.60 15.37
CA HIS A 60 -11.31 1.82 16.63
C HIS A 60 -11.01 0.47 17.28
N LEU A 61 -9.73 0.18 17.49
CA LEU A 61 -9.25 -1.09 18.02
C LEU A 61 -8.54 -0.87 19.36
N ARG A 62 -8.79 -1.77 20.30
CA ARG A 62 -7.98 -1.91 21.52
C ARG A 62 -7.72 -3.38 21.76
N ALA A 63 -6.45 -3.79 21.84
CA ALA A 63 -6.10 -5.19 22.00
C ALA A 63 -4.81 -5.36 22.81
N GLY A 64 -4.66 -6.52 23.45
CA GLY A 64 -3.42 -6.95 24.06
C GLY A 64 -2.28 -7.03 23.03
N PRO A 65 -1.02 -7.24 23.52
CA PRO A 65 0.14 -7.35 22.63
C PRO A 65 -0.04 -8.52 21.65
N ALA A 66 0.18 -8.22 20.36
CA ALA A 66 0.02 -9.20 19.29
C ALA A 66 0.86 -8.87 18.06
N CYS A 67 1.13 -9.89 17.26
CA CYS A 67 1.73 -9.77 15.94
C CYS A 67 0.70 -10.18 14.88
N TYR A 68 0.45 -9.30 13.93
CA TYR A 68 -0.47 -9.48 12.82
C TYR A 68 0.36 -9.74 11.57
N GLN A 69 0.11 -10.85 10.89
CA GLN A 69 0.86 -11.26 9.71
C GLN A 69 -0.07 -11.48 8.52
N ARG A 70 0.18 -10.75 7.46
CA ARG A 70 -0.40 -11.01 6.16
C ARG A 70 0.65 -11.64 5.26
N THR A 71 0.42 -12.88 4.90
CA THR A 71 1.37 -13.67 4.10
C THR A 71 0.94 -13.73 2.64
N THR A 72 1.82 -14.24 1.78
CA THR A 72 1.53 -14.43 0.36
C THR A 72 0.34 -15.37 0.11
N SER A 73 0.12 -16.37 1.00
CA SER A 73 -1.02 -17.28 0.90
C SER A 73 -2.36 -16.55 1.08
N HIS A 74 -2.42 -15.57 1.99
CA HIS A 74 -3.63 -14.75 2.19
C HIS A 74 -3.97 -13.86 1.00
N LEU A 75 -3.01 -13.58 0.13
CA LEU A 75 -3.19 -12.72 -1.03
C LEU A 75 -3.73 -13.44 -2.27
N GLN A 76 -3.68 -14.78 -2.30
CA GLN A 76 -4.09 -15.58 -3.47
C GLN A 76 -5.58 -15.40 -3.83
N HIS A 77 -6.40 -15.11 -2.84
CA HIS A 77 -7.85 -14.92 -3.00
C HIS A 77 -8.30 -13.48 -2.72
N CYS A 78 -7.34 -12.54 -2.64
CA CYS A 78 -7.65 -11.15 -2.38
C CYS A 78 -8.18 -10.48 -3.66
N THR A 79 -9.45 -10.09 -3.64
CA THR A 79 -10.13 -9.39 -4.74
C THR A 79 -10.17 -7.88 -4.55
N GLU A 80 -9.99 -7.41 -3.30
CA GLU A 80 -10.07 -6.00 -2.94
C GLU A 80 -8.68 -5.44 -2.63
N GLU A 81 -8.28 -4.39 -3.32
CA GLU A 81 -7.08 -3.64 -3.03
C GLU A 81 -7.44 -2.39 -2.22
N SER A 82 -6.98 -2.36 -0.97
CA SER A 82 -7.22 -1.26 -0.04
C SER A 82 -5.93 -0.80 0.61
N PHE A 83 -5.94 0.42 1.09
CA PHE A 83 -4.91 0.96 1.98
C PHE A 83 -5.48 1.08 3.40
N LEU A 84 -4.62 0.93 4.40
CA LEU A 84 -4.95 1.22 5.79
C LEU A 84 -4.08 2.39 6.26
N ILE A 85 -4.74 3.39 6.85
CA ILE A 85 -4.06 4.48 7.54
C ILE A 85 -4.22 4.20 9.03
N THR A 86 -3.11 3.83 9.68
CA THR A 86 -3.10 3.43 11.09
C THR A 86 -2.53 4.54 11.96
N LEU A 87 -3.31 4.94 12.97
CA LEU A 87 -2.99 6.00 13.94
C LEU A 87 -2.89 5.40 15.35
N PRO A 88 -1.68 5.19 15.90
CA PRO A 88 -1.51 4.76 17.29
C PRO A 88 -1.96 5.84 18.28
N LEU A 89 -2.86 5.47 19.22
CA LEU A 89 -3.38 6.38 20.25
C LEU A 89 -2.66 6.20 21.60
N SER A 90 -2.11 5.02 21.87
CA SER A 90 -1.48 4.71 23.15
C SER A 90 0.02 4.48 23.03
N HIS A 91 0.43 3.33 22.53
CA HIS A 91 1.82 2.87 22.49
C HIS A 91 2.37 2.86 21.06
N THR A 92 3.67 2.70 20.95
CA THR A 92 4.38 2.55 19.68
C THR A 92 4.03 1.21 19.05
N VAL A 93 3.91 1.21 17.72
CA VAL A 93 3.73 0.03 16.89
C VAL A 93 4.90 -0.14 15.93
N THR A 94 5.21 -1.38 15.57
CA THR A 94 6.22 -1.67 14.54
C THR A 94 5.55 -2.28 13.32
N PHE A 95 5.98 -1.87 12.15
CA PHE A 95 5.41 -2.29 10.89
C PHE A 95 6.49 -2.60 9.85
N ARG A 96 6.31 -3.71 9.14
CA ARG A 96 7.19 -4.13 8.04
C ARG A 96 6.39 -4.39 6.78
N GLN A 97 6.75 -3.74 5.70
CA GLN A 97 6.18 -3.97 4.37
C GLN A 97 7.16 -3.48 3.29
N LEU A 98 7.18 -4.10 2.10
CA LEU A 98 8.02 -3.69 0.98
C LEU A 98 9.52 -3.58 1.34
N GLN A 99 10.03 -4.51 2.16
CA GLN A 99 11.41 -4.48 2.70
C GLN A 99 11.74 -3.22 3.54
N ARG A 100 10.73 -2.46 3.92
CA ARG A 100 10.84 -1.31 4.83
C ARG A 100 10.40 -1.70 6.23
N HIS A 101 10.94 -0.99 7.20
CA HIS A 101 10.58 -1.11 8.61
C HIS A 101 10.28 0.28 9.16
N ALA A 102 9.11 0.44 9.75
CA ALA A 102 8.71 1.66 10.42
C ALA A 102 8.41 1.38 11.90
N THR A 103 8.80 2.31 12.76
CA THR A 103 8.39 2.37 14.15
C THR A 103 7.50 3.59 14.30
N CYS A 104 6.18 3.36 14.36
CA CYS A 104 5.21 4.43 14.42
C CYS A 104 4.85 4.76 15.87
N HIS A 105 5.13 5.99 16.26
CA HIS A 105 4.93 6.47 17.63
C HIS A 105 3.51 6.99 17.85
N ARG A 106 3.10 7.06 19.13
CA ARG A 106 1.85 7.72 19.51
C ARG A 106 1.81 9.15 18.96
N GLY A 107 0.70 9.48 18.31
CA GLY A 107 0.51 10.78 17.69
C GLY A 107 1.00 10.89 16.25
N HIS A 108 1.68 9.86 15.75
CA HIS A 108 2.06 9.69 14.36
C HIS A 108 1.02 8.82 13.63
N PHE A 109 1.27 8.55 12.36
CA PHE A 109 0.47 7.62 11.56
C PHE A 109 1.33 6.99 10.47
N LEU A 110 0.85 5.87 9.93
CA LEU A 110 1.50 5.16 8.83
C LEU A 110 0.48 4.68 7.80
N LEU A 111 0.96 4.41 6.58
CA LEU A 111 0.19 3.83 5.49
C LEU A 111 0.61 2.38 5.27
N GLU A 112 -0.38 1.52 5.10
CA GLU A 112 -0.23 0.08 4.85
C GLU A 112 -0.98 -0.31 3.57
N MET A 113 -0.49 -1.32 2.84
CA MET A 113 -1.19 -1.90 1.69
C MET A 113 -1.78 -3.26 2.06
N SER A 114 -3.08 -3.45 1.83
CA SER A 114 -3.74 -4.74 2.09
C SER A 114 -3.32 -5.84 1.13
N HIS A 115 -2.89 -5.49 -0.06
CA HIS A 115 -2.57 -6.38 -1.17
C HIS A 115 -1.07 -6.74 -1.29
N GLU A 116 -0.28 -6.43 -0.26
CA GLU A 116 1.11 -6.85 -0.13
C GLU A 116 1.35 -7.52 1.23
N PRO A 117 2.28 -8.49 1.32
CA PRO A 117 2.63 -9.10 2.59
C PRO A 117 3.15 -8.07 3.58
N TYR A 118 2.79 -8.23 4.87
CA TYR A 118 3.28 -7.38 5.93
C TYR A 118 3.33 -8.09 7.29
N ALA A 119 4.03 -7.47 8.22
CA ALA A 119 3.97 -7.78 9.64
C ALA A 119 3.77 -6.48 10.44
N PHE A 120 2.76 -6.47 11.30
CA PHE A 120 2.44 -5.40 12.23
C PHE A 120 2.51 -5.95 13.65
N SER A 121 3.17 -5.26 14.58
CA SER A 121 3.36 -5.77 15.94
C SER A 121 3.18 -4.70 16.99
N THR A 122 2.57 -5.12 18.10
CA THR A 122 2.45 -4.35 19.33
C THR A 122 3.06 -5.13 20.49
N THR A 123 3.80 -4.46 21.35
CA THR A 123 4.45 -5.07 22.53
C THR A 123 3.67 -4.86 23.83
N GLN A 124 2.67 -3.98 23.79
CA GLN A 124 1.82 -3.63 24.92
C GLN A 124 0.36 -3.57 24.45
N THR A 125 -0.58 -3.54 25.41
CA THR A 125 -1.98 -3.26 25.08
C THR A 125 -2.07 -1.94 24.33
N SER A 126 -2.47 -2.01 23.07
CA SER A 126 -2.49 -0.87 22.16
C SER A 126 -3.91 -0.43 21.81
N GLU A 127 -4.03 0.85 21.52
CA GLU A 127 -5.26 1.47 21.06
C GLU A 127 -4.96 2.19 19.74
N LEU A 128 -5.74 1.90 18.71
CA LEU A 128 -5.49 2.35 17.34
C LEU A 128 -6.78 2.88 16.71
N ILE A 129 -6.67 3.90 15.88
CA ILE A 129 -7.65 4.16 14.82
C ILE A 129 -7.06 3.65 13.50
N VAL A 130 -7.87 2.93 12.75
CA VAL A 130 -7.51 2.43 11.43
C VAL A 130 -8.57 2.89 10.43
N VAL A 131 -8.14 3.62 9.42
CA VAL A 131 -8.99 4.04 8.30
C VAL A 131 -8.69 3.13 7.11
N LYS A 132 -9.65 2.29 6.72
CA LYS A 132 -9.57 1.48 5.50
C LYS A 132 -10.05 2.31 4.32
N VAL A 133 -9.20 2.45 3.31
CA VAL A 133 -9.40 3.29 2.13
C VAL A 133 -9.32 2.42 0.89
N PRO A 134 -10.37 2.29 0.07
CA PRO A 134 -10.28 1.61 -1.22
C PRO A 134 -9.25 2.28 -2.14
N GLN A 135 -8.57 1.48 -2.94
CA GLN A 135 -7.52 1.97 -3.82
C GLN A 135 -8.01 3.06 -4.78
N GLU A 136 -9.21 2.91 -5.31
CA GLU A 136 -9.84 3.89 -6.21
C GLU A 136 -10.15 5.24 -5.55
N ALA A 137 -10.23 5.29 -4.22
CA ALA A 137 -10.40 6.55 -3.49
C ALA A 137 -9.07 7.29 -3.26
N LEU A 138 -7.95 6.56 -3.11
CA LEU A 138 -6.65 7.15 -2.79
C LEU A 138 -5.80 7.47 -4.04
N ARG A 139 -5.84 6.62 -5.08
CA ARG A 139 -5.00 6.80 -6.28
C ARG A 139 -5.22 8.11 -7.06
N PRO A 140 -6.41 8.71 -7.12
CA PRO A 140 -6.58 10.03 -7.73
C PRO A 140 -5.82 11.14 -7.02
N LEU A 141 -5.62 11.00 -5.70
CA LEU A 141 -4.93 11.98 -4.86
C LEU A 141 -3.43 11.71 -4.76
N LEU A 142 -3.02 10.43 -4.76
CA LEU A 142 -1.62 10.01 -4.69
C LEU A 142 -1.27 9.11 -5.87
N ARG A 143 -0.44 9.57 -6.79
CA ARG A 143 -0.05 8.79 -7.99
C ARG A 143 0.61 7.45 -7.68
N HIS A 144 1.39 7.39 -6.60
CA HIS A 144 2.18 6.23 -6.19
C HIS A 144 2.05 6.02 -4.67
N PRO A 145 0.86 5.61 -4.16
CA PRO A 145 0.63 5.45 -2.72
C PRO A 145 1.63 4.49 -2.05
N GLU A 146 2.11 3.49 -2.80
CA GLU A 146 3.12 2.52 -2.36
C GLU A 146 4.44 3.16 -1.88
N ARG A 147 4.76 4.36 -2.35
CA ARG A 147 5.96 5.10 -1.91
C ARG A 147 5.87 5.53 -0.45
N TYR A 148 4.68 5.75 0.04
CA TYR A 148 4.38 6.25 1.38
C TYR A 148 4.14 5.12 2.39
N CYS A 149 4.10 3.86 1.94
CA CYS A 149 3.90 2.71 2.81
C CYS A 149 5.12 2.43 3.69
N ALA A 150 4.86 1.98 4.92
CA ALA A 150 5.86 1.70 5.95
C ALA A 150 6.80 2.90 6.22
N VAL A 151 6.21 4.09 6.32
CA VAL A 151 6.86 5.34 6.75
C VAL A 151 6.09 5.89 7.93
N ASP A 152 6.80 6.35 8.97
CA ASP A 152 6.24 7.02 10.15
C ASP A 152 6.07 8.51 9.87
N PHE A 153 4.84 8.98 9.73
CA PHE A 153 4.51 10.39 9.48
C PHE A 153 4.15 11.13 10.78
N ASP A 154 4.69 12.33 10.96
CA ASP A 154 4.39 13.14 12.14
C ASP A 154 2.96 13.71 12.10
N GLY A 155 2.10 13.22 12.98
CA GLY A 155 0.75 13.72 13.20
C GLY A 155 0.62 14.70 14.37
N ARG A 156 1.72 15.29 14.88
CA ARG A 156 1.72 16.23 16.01
C ARG A 156 1.89 17.67 15.59
N THR A 157 2.42 17.90 14.39
CA THR A 157 2.76 19.24 13.90
C THR A 157 2.11 19.50 12.54
N GLY A 158 2.00 20.76 12.16
CA GLY A 158 1.58 21.22 10.85
C GLY A 158 0.28 20.60 10.34
N ILE A 159 0.28 20.28 9.06
CA ILE A 159 -0.87 19.69 8.35
C ILE A 159 -1.15 18.25 8.83
N GLY A 160 -0.10 17.50 9.23
CA GLY A 160 -0.26 16.16 9.80
C GLY A 160 -1.09 16.17 11.10
N ARG A 161 -0.96 17.23 11.91
CA ARG A 161 -1.81 17.41 13.09
C ARG A 161 -3.27 17.64 12.71
N LEU A 162 -3.52 18.42 11.66
CA LEU A 162 -4.88 18.65 11.17
C LEU A 162 -5.50 17.36 10.65
N PHE A 163 -4.77 16.62 9.83
CA PHE A 163 -5.20 15.29 9.36
C PHE A 163 -5.55 14.39 10.54
N ARG A 164 -4.61 14.20 11.47
CA ARG A 164 -4.82 13.33 12.63
C ARG A 164 -6.03 13.77 13.46
N GLN A 165 -6.17 15.06 13.73
CA GLN A 165 -7.29 15.59 14.52
C GLN A 165 -8.62 15.38 13.79
N HIS A 166 -8.63 15.56 12.48
CA HIS A 166 -9.81 15.32 11.65
C HIS A 166 -10.19 13.82 11.66
N ALA A 167 -9.23 12.91 11.50
CA ALA A 167 -9.47 11.46 11.59
C ALA A 167 -10.05 11.04 12.94
N LEU A 168 -9.52 11.57 14.04
CA LEU A 168 -10.02 11.30 15.39
C LEU A 168 -11.44 11.84 15.62
N ASN A 169 -11.73 13.04 15.14
CA ASN A 169 -13.06 13.64 15.27
C ASN A 169 -14.08 12.88 14.41
N THR A 170 -13.70 12.51 13.17
CA THR A 170 -14.55 11.69 12.30
C THR A 170 -14.87 10.35 12.97
N ALA A 171 -13.86 9.66 13.50
CA ALA A 171 -14.08 8.39 14.20
C ALA A 171 -15.05 8.50 15.39
N ARG A 172 -15.08 9.64 16.09
CA ARG A 172 -15.98 9.89 17.23
C ARG A 172 -17.40 10.23 16.81
N LEU A 173 -17.54 11.03 15.73
CA LEU A 173 -18.80 11.64 15.33
C LEU A 173 -19.52 10.85 14.24
N LEU A 174 -18.87 9.83 13.68
CA LEU A 174 -19.33 9.10 12.50
C LEU A 174 -20.78 8.60 12.61
N HIS A 175 -21.19 8.22 13.80
CA HIS A 175 -22.54 7.75 14.11
C HIS A 175 -23.61 8.83 14.17
N LEU A 176 -23.20 10.11 14.20
CA LEU A 176 -24.08 11.27 14.27
C LEU A 176 -24.25 11.96 12.90
N LEU A 177 -23.55 11.46 11.89
CA LEU A 177 -23.47 12.11 10.59
C LEU A 177 -24.48 11.55 9.62
N ASP A 178 -25.10 12.44 8.85
CA ASP A 178 -25.95 12.05 7.74
C ASP A 178 -25.14 11.52 6.55
N PRO A 179 -25.71 10.65 5.72
CA PRO A 179 -25.02 10.12 4.53
C PRO A 179 -24.48 11.21 3.57
N GLY A 180 -25.14 12.38 3.52
CA GLY A 180 -24.67 13.52 2.72
C GLY A 180 -23.35 14.11 3.22
N ASP A 181 -23.14 14.13 4.54
CA ASP A 181 -21.93 14.64 5.16
C ASP A 181 -20.75 13.67 5.01
N ALA A 182 -21.04 12.39 4.87
CA ALA A 182 -20.05 11.33 4.75
C ALA A 182 -19.09 11.55 3.57
N ALA A 183 -19.58 11.94 2.41
CA ALA A 183 -18.78 12.20 1.22
C ALA A 183 -17.86 13.43 1.38
N LEU A 184 -18.33 14.46 2.10
CA LEU A 184 -17.52 15.63 2.41
C LEU A 184 -16.37 15.27 3.34
N LEU A 185 -16.65 14.51 4.40
CA LEU A 185 -15.64 14.09 5.37
C LEU A 185 -14.62 13.13 4.77
N GLU A 186 -15.06 12.18 3.93
CA GLU A 186 -14.17 11.31 3.16
C GLU A 186 -13.18 12.14 2.35
N ARG A 187 -13.68 13.09 1.56
CA ARG A 187 -12.84 13.94 0.72
C ARG A 187 -11.83 14.74 1.54
N GLN A 188 -12.31 15.43 2.59
CA GLN A 188 -11.43 16.23 3.45
C GLN A 188 -10.36 15.40 4.13
N LEU A 189 -10.73 14.21 4.61
CA LEU A 189 -9.79 13.30 5.27
C LEU A 189 -8.68 12.84 4.31
N LEU A 190 -9.05 12.44 3.10
CA LEU A 190 -8.10 11.95 2.11
C LEU A 190 -7.24 13.07 1.51
N GLU A 191 -7.79 14.26 1.30
CA GLU A 191 -7.03 15.43 0.83
C GLU A 191 -5.98 15.88 1.87
N LEU A 192 -6.36 15.95 3.16
CA LEU A 192 -5.43 16.25 4.24
C LEU A 192 -4.33 15.20 4.38
N PHE A 193 -4.69 13.92 4.26
CA PHE A 193 -3.74 12.82 4.27
C PHE A 193 -2.75 12.93 3.12
N ALA A 194 -3.24 13.02 1.87
CA ALA A 194 -2.42 13.09 0.68
C ALA A 194 -1.43 14.27 0.75
N HIS A 195 -1.94 15.45 1.11
CA HIS A 195 -1.10 16.63 1.26
C HIS A 195 -0.02 16.47 2.34
N THR A 196 -0.36 15.82 3.45
CA THR A 196 0.62 15.57 4.53
C THR A 196 1.76 14.68 4.06
N VAL A 197 1.45 13.57 3.38
CA VAL A 197 2.48 12.60 2.99
C VAL A 197 3.32 13.07 1.81
N GLU A 198 2.76 13.89 0.91
CA GLU A 198 3.48 14.47 -0.23
C GLU A 198 4.51 15.52 0.18
N GLN A 199 4.31 16.20 1.30
CA GLN A 199 5.26 17.18 1.84
C GLN A 199 6.46 16.54 2.56
N ASP A 200 6.46 15.23 2.76
CA ASP A 200 7.55 14.56 3.45
C ASP A 200 8.77 14.38 2.54
N ASN A 201 9.79 15.21 2.76
CA ASN A 201 11.03 15.22 1.97
C ASN A 201 11.80 13.89 2.02
N ARG A 202 11.58 13.03 3.02
CA ARG A 202 12.22 11.71 3.12
C ARG A 202 11.81 10.79 1.98
N ILE A 203 10.61 10.97 1.45
CA ILE A 203 10.06 10.17 0.35
C ILE A 203 10.70 10.56 -0.99
N LEU A 204 11.01 11.83 -1.18
CA LEU A 204 11.63 12.35 -2.41
C LEU A 204 13.05 11.79 -2.62
N THR A 205 13.74 11.45 -1.53
CA THR A 205 15.12 10.92 -1.55
C THR A 205 15.21 9.41 -1.46
N ALA A 206 14.12 8.72 -1.10
CA ALA A 206 14.09 7.26 -1.00
C ALA A 206 14.16 6.62 -2.40
N HIS A 207 15.25 5.90 -2.67
CA HIS A 207 15.47 5.22 -3.93
C HIS A 207 14.32 4.26 -4.27
N ASP A 208 13.81 4.35 -5.50
CA ASP A 208 12.75 3.53 -6.09
C ASP A 208 13.05 2.00 -6.13
N SER A 209 14.22 1.56 -5.68
CA SER A 209 14.68 0.17 -5.85
C SER A 209 13.82 -0.85 -5.11
N ALA A 210 13.44 -0.59 -3.86
CA ALA A 210 12.63 -1.53 -3.07
C ALA A 210 11.18 -1.62 -3.59
N ILE A 211 10.61 -0.49 -4.00
CA ILE A 211 9.27 -0.43 -4.62
C ILE A 211 9.29 -1.13 -5.97
N ARG A 212 10.32 -0.88 -6.77
CA ARG A 212 10.51 -1.53 -8.07
C ARG A 212 10.68 -3.04 -7.93
N ALA A 213 11.44 -3.51 -6.94
CA ALA A 213 11.59 -4.92 -6.61
C ALA A 213 10.25 -5.55 -6.16
N ALA A 214 9.47 -4.86 -5.34
CA ALA A 214 8.15 -5.32 -4.92
C ALA A 214 7.16 -5.42 -6.10
N HIS A 215 7.16 -4.44 -7.00
CA HIS A 215 6.35 -4.50 -8.22
C HIS A 215 6.76 -5.65 -9.14
N LEU A 216 8.04 -5.91 -9.30
CA LEU A 216 8.53 -7.06 -10.08
C LEU A 216 8.08 -8.38 -9.46
N LEU A 217 8.24 -8.55 -8.15
CA LEU A 217 7.76 -9.73 -7.42
C LEU A 217 6.23 -9.91 -7.52
N ARG A 218 5.47 -8.81 -7.55
CA ARG A 218 4.01 -8.86 -7.75
C ARG A 218 3.66 -9.32 -9.17
N ILE A 219 4.35 -8.79 -10.18
CA ILE A 219 4.18 -9.20 -11.57
C ILE A 219 4.56 -10.68 -11.73
N GLU A 220 5.67 -11.12 -11.15
CA GLU A 220 6.11 -12.51 -11.17
C GLU A 220 5.11 -13.44 -10.48
N ARG A 221 4.61 -13.08 -9.29
CA ARG A 221 3.58 -13.84 -8.58
C ARG A 221 2.27 -13.91 -9.34
N TYR A 222 1.82 -12.79 -9.90
CA TYR A 222 0.64 -12.76 -10.75
C TYR A 222 0.81 -13.65 -11.96
N ALA A 223 1.94 -13.57 -12.63
CA ALA A 223 2.28 -14.40 -13.76
C ALA A 223 2.29 -15.90 -13.38
N GLN A 224 2.95 -16.26 -12.26
CA GLN A 224 3.00 -17.64 -11.76
C GLN A 224 1.62 -18.18 -11.38
N ALA A 225 0.80 -17.37 -10.68
CA ALA A 225 -0.55 -17.77 -10.29
C ALA A 225 -1.49 -17.95 -11.49
N HIS A 226 -1.21 -17.29 -12.62
CA HIS A 226 -2.05 -17.30 -13.82
C HIS A 226 -1.43 -18.02 -15.01
N LEU A 227 -0.24 -18.65 -14.87
CA LEU A 227 0.39 -19.47 -15.92
C LEU A 227 -0.51 -20.60 -16.42
N HIS A 228 -1.41 -21.11 -15.59
CA HIS A 228 -2.37 -22.15 -15.98
C HIS A 228 -3.61 -21.58 -16.70
N ARG A 229 -3.81 -20.29 -16.69
CA ARG A 229 -4.93 -19.63 -17.40
C ARG A 229 -4.45 -19.16 -18.77
N HIS A 230 -4.33 -20.09 -19.71
CA HIS A 230 -4.01 -19.78 -21.12
C HIS A 230 -4.96 -18.78 -21.80
N HIS A 231 -6.04 -18.36 -21.12
CA HIS A 231 -7.12 -17.57 -21.72
C HIS A 231 -6.90 -16.05 -21.69
N ILE A 232 -6.10 -15.49 -20.73
CA ILE A 232 -5.96 -14.02 -20.59
C ILE A 232 -5.25 -13.38 -21.80
N PHE A 233 -4.37 -14.14 -22.49
CA PHE A 233 -3.65 -13.66 -23.67
C PHE A 233 -4.11 -14.30 -24.99
N ARG A 234 -5.09 -15.20 -24.93
CA ARG A 234 -5.58 -15.91 -26.13
C ARG A 234 -6.29 -14.97 -27.11
N ASP A 235 -7.03 -14.00 -26.56
CA ASP A 235 -7.77 -13.02 -27.36
C ASP A 235 -6.89 -11.88 -27.90
N THR A 236 -5.68 -11.72 -27.37
CA THR A 236 -4.70 -10.72 -27.82
C THR A 236 -3.66 -11.26 -28.79
N GLY A 237 -3.64 -12.58 -29.04
CA GLY A 237 -2.69 -13.24 -29.95
C GLY A 237 -1.23 -13.20 -29.51
N THR A 238 -0.93 -12.74 -28.28
CA THR A 238 0.43 -12.59 -27.77
C THR A 238 0.61 -13.33 -26.44
N SER A 239 1.80 -13.90 -26.20
CA SER A 239 2.15 -14.45 -24.88
C SER A 239 2.52 -13.32 -23.91
N PHE A 240 2.37 -13.56 -22.59
CA PHE A 240 2.84 -12.63 -21.55
C PHE A 240 4.32 -12.25 -21.73
N SER A 241 5.16 -13.22 -22.04
CA SER A 241 6.59 -13.00 -22.31
C SER A 241 6.80 -12.06 -23.50
N SER A 242 6.04 -12.22 -24.56
CA SER A 242 6.08 -11.36 -25.75
C SER A 242 5.58 -9.96 -25.44
N TRP A 243 4.48 -9.83 -24.72
CA TRP A 243 3.95 -8.55 -24.26
C TRP A 243 4.94 -7.81 -23.35
N LEU A 244 5.51 -8.50 -22.35
CA LEU A 244 6.52 -7.92 -21.45
C LEU A 244 7.77 -7.47 -22.21
N GLN A 245 8.24 -8.29 -23.15
CA GLN A 245 9.37 -7.95 -24.00
C GLN A 245 9.08 -6.68 -24.82
N THR A 246 7.90 -6.58 -25.42
CA THR A 246 7.48 -5.38 -26.16
C THR A 246 7.46 -4.14 -25.27
N ARG A 247 6.93 -4.23 -24.04
CA ARG A 247 6.92 -3.12 -23.06
C ARG A 247 8.32 -2.68 -22.66
N ARG A 248 9.24 -3.63 -22.45
CA ARG A 248 10.66 -3.33 -22.16
C ARG A 248 11.34 -2.62 -23.31
N LEU A 249 11.06 -3.05 -24.56
CA LEU A 249 11.62 -2.44 -25.77
C LEU A 249 11.07 -1.01 -26.00
N LEU A 250 9.78 -0.78 -25.74
CA LEU A 250 9.18 0.56 -25.78
C LEU A 250 9.84 1.50 -24.77
N ALA A 251 10.04 1.05 -23.53
CA ALA A 251 10.72 1.82 -22.51
C ALA A 251 12.18 2.12 -22.87
N ALA A 252 12.88 1.15 -23.49
CA ALA A 252 14.23 1.35 -24.01
C ALA A 252 14.25 2.44 -25.09
N HIS A 253 13.35 2.36 -26.05
CA HIS A 253 13.26 3.31 -27.15
C HIS A 253 12.98 4.74 -26.66
N GLN A 254 12.05 4.89 -25.70
CA GLN A 254 11.77 6.18 -25.06
C GLN A 254 13.01 6.77 -24.38
N GLN A 255 13.78 5.97 -23.64
CA GLN A 255 15.00 6.45 -22.98
C GLN A 255 16.11 6.79 -23.99
N LEU A 256 16.27 6.02 -25.05
CA LEU A 256 17.27 6.25 -26.09
C LEU A 256 16.97 7.50 -26.93
N THR A 257 15.71 7.86 -27.12
CA THR A 257 15.27 9.04 -27.86
C THR A 257 15.24 10.31 -26.99
N GLN A 258 15.23 10.19 -25.67
CA GLN A 258 15.26 11.36 -24.75
C GLN A 258 16.61 12.05 -24.78
N LYS A 259 16.62 13.43 -24.73
CA LYS A 259 17.84 14.26 -24.80
C LYS A 259 18.88 14.02 -23.70
N ARG A 260 18.53 13.32 -22.61
CA ARG A 260 19.37 13.11 -21.41
C ARG A 260 19.64 11.63 -21.07
N PHE A 261 19.77 10.75 -22.04
CA PHE A 261 20.23 9.40 -21.70
C PHE A 261 21.70 9.45 -21.24
N ILE A 262 21.94 9.14 -19.97
CA ILE A 262 23.27 9.04 -19.36
C ILE A 262 23.45 7.57 -18.97
N GLY A 263 24.42 6.89 -19.57
CA GLY A 263 24.72 5.49 -19.26
C GLY A 263 25.13 4.66 -20.48
N THR A 264 25.41 3.40 -20.24
CA THR A 264 25.74 2.43 -21.30
C THR A 264 24.49 1.65 -21.74
N LEU A 265 24.48 1.16 -22.97
CA LEU A 265 23.42 0.27 -23.47
C LEU A 265 23.28 -1.01 -22.64
N THR A 266 24.40 -1.48 -22.07
CA THR A 266 24.43 -2.62 -21.14
C THR A 266 23.68 -2.30 -19.84
N GLN A 267 23.93 -1.14 -19.24
CA GLN A 267 23.21 -0.69 -18.05
C GLN A 267 21.72 -0.51 -18.34
N LEU A 268 21.37 0.04 -19.49
CA LEU A 268 19.99 0.16 -19.94
C LEU A 268 19.30 -1.19 -20.05
N ALA A 269 19.95 -2.17 -20.69
CA ALA A 269 19.41 -3.52 -20.82
C ALA A 269 19.11 -4.14 -19.46
N TYR A 270 20.07 -4.10 -18.53
CA TYR A 270 19.88 -4.64 -17.17
C TYR A 270 18.80 -3.88 -16.40
N SER A 271 18.75 -2.56 -16.46
CA SER A 271 17.74 -1.74 -15.78
C SER A 271 16.31 -2.04 -16.25
N LEU A 272 16.15 -2.49 -17.48
CA LEU A 272 14.87 -2.89 -18.06
C LEU A 272 14.57 -4.40 -17.90
N GLY A 273 15.43 -5.12 -17.18
CA GLY A 273 15.21 -6.52 -16.83
C GLY A 273 15.61 -7.54 -17.91
N PHE A 274 16.46 -7.16 -18.88
CA PHE A 274 17.10 -8.11 -19.75
C PHE A 274 18.31 -8.74 -19.04
N THR A 275 18.40 -10.04 -19.07
CA THR A 275 19.50 -10.81 -18.45
C THR A 275 20.75 -10.84 -19.33
N ASP A 276 20.60 -10.59 -20.63
CA ASP A 276 21.67 -10.58 -21.63
C ASP A 276 21.53 -9.36 -22.55
N PRO A 277 22.52 -8.44 -22.57
CA PRO A 277 22.55 -7.29 -23.47
C PRO A 277 22.54 -7.66 -24.96
N SER A 278 23.08 -8.84 -25.32
CA SER A 278 23.05 -9.32 -26.71
C SER A 278 21.64 -9.72 -27.10
N HIS A 279 20.89 -10.36 -26.19
CA HIS A 279 19.48 -10.66 -26.39
C HIS A 279 18.66 -9.38 -26.55
N PHE A 280 18.89 -8.38 -25.68
CA PHE A 280 18.27 -7.05 -25.80
C PHE A 280 18.51 -6.43 -27.19
N SER A 281 19.74 -6.37 -27.64
CA SER A 281 20.09 -5.75 -28.92
C SER A 281 19.43 -6.44 -30.10
N ARG A 282 19.39 -7.79 -30.12
CA ARG A 282 18.70 -8.57 -31.16
C ARG A 282 17.18 -8.36 -31.13
N ALA A 283 16.57 -8.35 -29.93
CA ALA A 283 15.13 -8.10 -29.76
C ALA A 283 14.75 -6.69 -30.20
N TYR A 284 15.55 -5.71 -29.85
CA TYR A 284 15.34 -4.30 -30.21
C TYR A 284 15.40 -4.14 -31.75
N ARG A 285 16.44 -4.69 -32.39
CA ARG A 285 16.57 -4.62 -33.84
C ARG A 285 15.42 -5.31 -34.58
N ARG A 286 14.93 -6.43 -34.03
CA ARG A 286 13.75 -7.14 -34.59
C ARG A 286 12.49 -6.29 -34.50
N HIS A 287 12.34 -5.50 -33.43
CA HIS A 287 11.13 -4.72 -33.16
C HIS A 287 11.13 -3.35 -33.89
N TYR A 288 12.27 -2.67 -33.94
CA TYR A 288 12.40 -1.32 -34.52
C TYR A 288 13.12 -1.27 -35.88
N GLY A 289 13.62 -2.37 -36.37
CA GLY A 289 14.38 -2.41 -37.63
C GLY A 289 15.82 -1.91 -37.54
N GLU A 290 16.20 -1.29 -36.42
CA GLU A 290 17.53 -0.71 -36.19
C GLU A 290 18.10 -1.11 -34.83
N SER A 291 19.43 -0.99 -34.65
CA SER A 291 20.03 -1.31 -33.35
C SER A 291 19.82 -0.18 -32.32
N PRO A 292 19.86 -0.48 -30.99
CA PRO A 292 19.83 0.55 -29.96
C PRO A 292 20.92 1.61 -30.13
N ARG A 293 22.07 1.22 -30.68
CA ARG A 293 23.20 2.12 -30.97
C ARG A 293 22.90 3.07 -32.12
N ASP A 294 22.14 2.62 -33.13
CA ASP A 294 21.74 3.46 -34.26
C ASP A 294 20.68 4.48 -33.87
N THR A 295 19.70 4.06 -33.03
CA THR A 295 18.72 4.99 -32.44
C THR A 295 19.43 6.08 -31.62
N LEU A 296 20.45 5.71 -30.84
CA LEU A 296 21.22 6.66 -30.03
C LEU A 296 22.00 7.67 -30.92
N LYS A 297 22.54 7.21 -32.07
CA LYS A 297 23.29 8.07 -33.02
C LYS A 297 22.41 9.05 -33.81
N LYS A 298 21.15 8.67 -34.07
CA LYS A 298 20.18 9.53 -34.80
C LYS A 298 19.66 10.69 -33.96
N ARG A 299 20.09 10.79 -32.73
CA ARG A 299 19.70 11.84 -31.80
C ARG A 299 20.21 13.20 -32.30
N PRO A 300 19.36 14.26 -32.39
CA PRO A 300 19.82 15.59 -32.73
C PRO A 300 20.85 16.07 -31.71
N PRO A 301 21.95 16.74 -32.14
CA PRO A 301 22.92 17.30 -31.23
C PRO A 301 22.18 18.26 -30.28
N GLY A 302 22.44 18.10 -28.98
CA GLY A 302 21.94 19.04 -27.97
C GLY A 302 22.54 20.44 -28.21
N PRO A 303 21.82 21.51 -27.78
CA PRO A 303 22.37 22.86 -27.82
C PRO A 303 23.58 23.00 -26.91
#